data_443b65163895e60e19a8889a25cca117
#
_entry.id   443b65163895e60e19a8889a25cca117
#
_cell.length_a   1.000
_cell.length_b   1.000
_cell.length_c   1.000
_cell.angle_alpha   90.00
_cell.angle_beta   90.00
_cell.angle_gamma   90.00
#
_symmetry.space_group_name_H-M   'P 1'
#
loop_
_entity.id
_entity.type
_entity.pdbx_description
1 polymer ?
#
loop_
_entity_poly.entity_id
_entity_poly.type
_entity_poly.pdbx_seq_one_letter_code
_entity_poly.pdbx_strand_id
1 'polypeptide(L)'
;MAREKLNALFERWTALQPLTNNQQYYLSRRFTVEYNYNSNHIEGNTLTYGQTELLLLFGKVVGEAEMKDFEEMKASNVGLIMMKKQSSLKDTPLTQTFIRQLHKTLLREDYPVYRTLPDGTVTSYTIHAGTYKTRPNSVITRYGDRFEYASPEETTALMTDLVDWYNWAEESGDLNPVELAALFHYRYIRIHPFEDGNGRIARLLANYILARHNYPMVVVRSRNKKDYLEALHRSDLVVGPAPSDGSHASLRDARHFVNWFKKMVTEEVQNDVDFLQTRDPNIWWYDGQRIAFRSANSGRILNLLMTESGITIAALAKRIGINTSAIQKHLKSMTEKGYIARRALCRCS
;
A
#
# COMPACT_ATOMS: atom_id res chain seq x y z
N MET A 1 26.16 -7.98 3.92
CA MET A 1 25.74 -6.61 4.38
C MET A 1 24.23 -6.37 4.30
N ALA A 2 23.55 -6.30 3.14
CA ALA A 2 22.08 -6.01 3.12
C ALA A 2 21.21 -7.12 3.75
N ARG A 3 21.50 -8.39 3.46
CA ARG A 3 20.80 -9.55 4.04
C ARG A 3 21.01 -9.64 5.56
N GLU A 4 22.21 -9.42 6.03
CA GLU A 4 22.56 -9.42 7.46
C GLU A 4 21.82 -8.31 8.22
N LYS A 5 21.73 -7.10 7.60
CA LYS A 5 20.96 -5.99 8.18
C LYS A 5 19.48 -6.33 8.30
N LEU A 6 18.87 -6.94 7.28
CA LEU A 6 17.46 -7.35 7.31
C LEU A 6 17.22 -8.43 8.37
N ASN A 7 18.11 -9.43 8.48
CA ASN A 7 18.00 -10.48 9.48
C ASN A 7 18.10 -9.91 10.91
N ALA A 8 19.07 -9.04 11.16
CA ALA A 8 19.21 -8.38 12.45
C ALA A 8 17.99 -7.50 12.81
N LEU A 9 17.38 -6.86 11.84
CA LEU A 9 16.14 -6.10 12.05
C LEU A 9 14.95 -7.02 12.32
N PHE A 10 14.87 -8.15 11.63
CA PHE A 10 13.79 -9.12 11.87
C PHE A 10 13.96 -9.79 13.25
N GLU A 11 15.16 -10.06 13.70
CA GLU A 11 15.43 -10.50 15.09
C GLU A 11 14.95 -9.48 16.11
N ARG A 12 15.24 -8.18 15.89
CA ARG A 12 14.73 -7.09 16.74
C ARG A 12 13.20 -7.01 16.73
N TRP A 13 12.57 -7.16 15.57
CA TRP A 13 11.12 -7.23 15.44
C TRP A 13 10.55 -8.42 16.21
N THR A 14 11.14 -9.59 16.05
CA THR A 14 10.72 -10.82 16.75
C THR A 14 10.87 -10.69 18.27
N ALA A 15 11.94 -10.03 18.75
CA ALA A 15 12.14 -9.77 20.17
C ALA A 15 11.09 -8.81 20.79
N LEU A 16 10.38 -8.05 19.97
CA LEU A 16 9.24 -7.22 20.42
C LEU A 16 7.93 -8.01 20.56
N GLN A 17 7.88 -9.26 20.09
CA GLN A 17 6.67 -10.07 20.11
C GLN A 17 6.53 -10.85 21.44
N PRO A 18 5.32 -11.09 21.95
CA PRO A 18 4.06 -10.52 21.45
C PRO A 18 3.93 -9.03 21.79
N LEU A 19 3.39 -8.26 20.85
CA LEU A 19 3.11 -6.85 21.10
C LEU A 19 2.02 -6.70 22.18
N THR A 20 2.15 -5.68 23.02
CA THR A 20 1.05 -5.28 23.90
C THR A 20 -0.16 -4.83 23.11
N ASN A 21 -1.36 -4.90 23.70
CA ASN A 21 -2.60 -4.47 23.04
C ASN A 21 -2.51 -3.02 22.52
N ASN A 22 -1.89 -2.12 23.27
CA ASN A 22 -1.67 -0.74 22.84
C ASN A 22 -0.72 -0.63 21.65
N GLN A 23 0.40 -1.34 21.68
CA GLN A 23 1.35 -1.36 20.56
C GLN A 23 0.70 -1.90 19.30
N GLN A 24 -0.02 -3.01 19.41
CA GLN A 24 -0.75 -3.62 18.30
C GLN A 24 -1.83 -2.69 17.75
N TYR A 25 -2.58 -2.02 18.62
CA TYR A 25 -3.61 -1.07 18.23
C TYR A 25 -3.02 0.11 17.42
N TYR A 26 -1.98 0.77 17.94
CA TYR A 26 -1.40 1.93 17.24
C TYR A 26 -0.68 1.55 15.96
N LEU A 27 0.05 0.45 15.95
CA LEU A 27 0.74 -0.04 14.75
C LEU A 27 -0.28 -0.44 13.66
N SER A 28 -1.34 -1.15 14.04
CA SER A 28 -2.39 -1.55 13.09
C SER A 28 -3.13 -0.35 12.50
N ARG A 29 -3.45 0.66 13.31
CA ARG A 29 -4.08 1.92 12.82
C ARG A 29 -3.17 2.64 11.84
N ARG A 30 -1.91 2.85 12.22
CA ARG A 30 -0.90 3.48 11.37
C ARG A 30 -0.78 2.74 10.05
N PHE A 31 -0.56 1.43 10.08
CA PHE A 31 -0.43 0.62 8.87
C PHE A 31 -1.70 0.69 8.00
N THR A 32 -2.89 0.63 8.60
CA THR A 32 -4.16 0.71 7.84
C THR A 32 -4.24 2.00 7.02
N VAL A 33 -3.90 3.15 7.63
CA VAL A 33 -3.92 4.43 6.92
C VAL A 33 -2.82 4.49 5.86
N GLU A 34 -1.58 4.21 6.24
CA GLU A 34 -0.41 4.33 5.36
C GLU A 34 -0.49 3.39 4.15
N TYR A 35 -0.91 2.13 4.37
CA TYR A 35 -1.06 1.18 3.28
C TYR A 35 -2.14 1.61 2.29
N ASN A 36 -3.33 1.89 2.77
CA ASN A 36 -4.45 2.26 1.90
C ASN A 36 -4.18 3.58 1.17
N TYR A 37 -3.67 4.60 1.87
CA TYR A 37 -3.27 5.86 1.25
C TYR A 37 -2.28 5.63 0.11
N ASN A 38 -1.13 5.01 0.40
CA ASN A 38 -0.06 4.87 -0.58
C ASN A 38 -0.42 3.96 -1.73
N SER A 39 -1.06 2.80 -1.45
CA SER A 39 -1.41 1.83 -2.47
C SER A 39 -2.43 2.37 -3.47
N ASN A 40 -3.40 3.17 -3.03
CA ASN A 40 -4.37 3.80 -3.92
C ASN A 40 -3.80 5.06 -4.60
N HIS A 41 -2.97 5.83 -3.90
CA HIS A 41 -2.35 7.02 -4.47
C HIS A 41 -1.36 6.70 -5.61
N ILE A 42 -0.70 5.53 -5.57
CA ILE A 42 0.09 5.01 -6.70
C ILE A 42 -0.79 4.84 -7.95
N GLU A 43 -2.03 4.44 -7.79
CA GLU A 43 -2.99 4.23 -8.90
C GLU A 43 -3.79 5.49 -9.27
N GLY A 44 -3.51 6.62 -8.63
CA GLY A 44 -4.10 7.92 -8.99
C GLY A 44 -5.26 8.38 -8.11
N ASN A 45 -5.59 7.68 -7.03
CA ASN A 45 -6.57 8.15 -6.05
C ASN A 45 -6.11 9.48 -5.44
N THR A 46 -7.02 10.44 -5.32
CA THR A 46 -6.70 11.83 -4.98
C THR A 46 -6.88 12.18 -3.50
N LEU A 47 -7.39 11.26 -2.68
CA LEU A 47 -7.56 11.51 -1.25
C LEU A 47 -6.22 11.86 -0.59
N THR A 48 -6.21 12.91 0.19
CA THR A 48 -5.07 13.24 1.04
C THR A 48 -4.91 12.22 2.17
N TYR A 49 -3.73 12.18 2.76
CA TYR A 49 -3.46 11.32 3.92
C TYR A 49 -4.45 11.57 5.07
N GLY A 50 -4.75 12.84 5.38
CA GLY A 50 -5.72 13.19 6.41
C GLY A 50 -7.16 12.77 6.07
N GLN A 51 -7.59 12.89 4.81
CA GLN A 51 -8.91 12.39 4.37
C GLN A 51 -8.98 10.87 4.49
N THR A 52 -7.93 10.16 4.11
CA THR A 52 -7.83 8.70 4.27
C THR A 52 -7.94 8.30 5.73
N GLU A 53 -7.23 9.00 6.62
CA GLU A 53 -7.27 8.74 8.06
C GLU A 53 -8.67 8.97 8.63
N LEU A 54 -9.31 10.10 8.33
CA LEU A 54 -10.66 10.42 8.79
C LEU A 54 -11.69 9.42 8.28
N LEU A 55 -11.55 8.99 7.03
CA LEU A 55 -12.43 7.99 6.43
C LEU A 55 -12.30 6.62 7.10
N LEU A 56 -11.07 6.10 7.17
CA LEU A 56 -10.84 4.71 7.59
C LEU A 56 -10.93 4.51 9.10
N LEU A 57 -10.51 5.50 9.89
CA LEU A 57 -10.50 5.38 11.35
C LEU A 57 -11.74 5.93 12.04
N PHE A 58 -12.43 6.89 11.41
CA PHE A 58 -13.58 7.57 12.03
C PHE A 58 -14.85 7.54 11.17
N GLY A 59 -14.82 6.93 9.97
CA GLY A 59 -15.95 6.85 9.05
C GLY A 59 -16.41 8.21 8.50
N LYS A 60 -15.55 9.24 8.56
CA LYS A 60 -15.90 10.60 8.16
C LYS A 60 -15.43 10.92 6.76
N VAL A 61 -16.35 11.37 5.91
CA VAL A 61 -16.05 11.95 4.59
C VAL A 61 -15.88 13.46 4.75
N VAL A 62 -14.74 13.99 4.36
CA VAL A 62 -14.41 15.42 4.48
C VAL A 62 -13.68 15.93 3.25
N GLY A 63 -13.89 17.21 2.92
CA GLY A 63 -13.24 17.86 1.77
C GLY A 63 -13.88 17.54 0.43
N GLU A 64 -13.26 18.07 -0.61
CA GLU A 64 -13.68 17.91 -2.00
C GLU A 64 -12.82 16.80 -2.63
N ALA A 65 -13.43 15.67 -2.92
CA ALA A 65 -12.86 14.59 -3.72
C ALA A 65 -14.02 13.87 -4.42
N GLU A 66 -13.73 13.16 -5.47
CA GLU A 66 -14.73 12.35 -6.14
C GLU A 66 -15.21 11.21 -5.23
N MET A 67 -16.51 10.91 -5.28
CA MET A 67 -17.09 9.82 -4.49
C MET A 67 -16.38 8.48 -4.77
N LYS A 68 -15.95 8.27 -6.00
CA LYS A 68 -15.17 7.12 -6.44
C LYS A 68 -13.92 6.93 -5.57
N ASP A 69 -13.17 7.99 -5.29
CA ASP A 69 -11.95 7.92 -4.48
C ASP A 69 -12.21 7.42 -3.06
N PHE A 70 -13.31 7.87 -2.44
CA PHE A 70 -13.73 7.40 -1.11
C PHE A 70 -14.14 5.93 -1.14
N GLU A 71 -14.85 5.51 -2.18
CA GLU A 71 -15.31 4.14 -2.36
C GLU A 71 -14.16 3.18 -2.61
N GLU A 72 -13.22 3.53 -3.48
CA GLU A 72 -11.99 2.76 -3.72
C GLU A 72 -11.17 2.60 -2.43
N MET A 73 -11.05 3.68 -1.65
CA MET A 73 -10.31 3.64 -0.38
C MET A 73 -10.96 2.68 0.63
N LYS A 74 -12.29 2.69 0.74
CA LYS A 74 -13.02 1.73 1.59
C LYS A 74 -12.87 0.29 1.10
N ALA A 75 -13.00 0.07 -0.21
CA ALA A 75 -12.85 -1.25 -0.82
C ALA A 75 -11.44 -1.81 -0.62
N SER A 76 -10.41 -0.97 -0.79
CA SER A 76 -9.02 -1.32 -0.50
C SER A 76 -8.82 -1.77 0.95
N ASN A 77 -9.44 -1.07 1.91
CA ASN A 77 -9.36 -1.46 3.32
C ASN A 77 -10.06 -2.80 3.60
N VAL A 78 -11.20 -3.08 2.96
CA VAL A 78 -11.84 -4.40 3.06
C VAL A 78 -10.92 -5.49 2.51
N GLY A 79 -10.29 -5.26 1.35
CA GLY A 79 -9.31 -6.17 0.77
C GLY A 79 -8.11 -6.42 1.71
N LEU A 80 -7.62 -5.36 2.37
CA LEU A 80 -6.56 -5.48 3.38
C LEU A 80 -6.97 -6.36 4.57
N ILE A 81 -8.19 -6.20 5.07
CA ILE A 81 -8.73 -7.02 6.17
C ILE A 81 -8.87 -8.48 5.72
N MET A 82 -9.39 -8.73 4.52
CA MET A 82 -9.50 -10.08 3.95
C MET A 82 -8.13 -10.74 3.83
N MET A 83 -7.13 -10.03 3.31
CA MET A 83 -5.77 -10.51 3.17
C MET A 83 -5.17 -10.88 4.54
N LYS A 84 -5.31 -10.02 5.55
CA LYS A 84 -4.84 -10.28 6.92
C LYS A 84 -5.47 -11.54 7.51
N LYS A 85 -6.78 -11.71 7.33
CA LYS A 85 -7.49 -12.91 7.78
C LYS A 85 -6.97 -14.17 7.09
N GLN A 86 -6.82 -14.14 5.77
CA GLN A 86 -6.32 -15.28 5.02
C GLN A 86 -4.86 -15.63 5.36
N SER A 87 -4.01 -14.63 5.57
CA SER A 87 -2.60 -14.88 5.93
C SER A 87 -2.42 -15.55 7.30
N SER A 88 -3.40 -15.43 8.19
CA SER A 88 -3.37 -16.12 9.49
C SER A 88 -3.72 -17.61 9.41
N LEU A 89 -4.34 -18.05 8.31
CA LEU A 89 -4.69 -19.44 8.06
C LEU A 89 -3.50 -20.19 7.46
N LYS A 90 -2.53 -20.57 8.30
CA LYS A 90 -1.23 -21.12 7.87
C LYS A 90 -1.34 -22.40 7.05
N ASP A 91 -2.32 -23.27 7.35
CA ASP A 91 -2.54 -24.55 6.68
C ASP A 91 -3.35 -24.42 5.37
N THR A 92 -3.78 -23.21 5.04
CA THR A 92 -4.58 -22.98 3.82
C THR A 92 -3.67 -22.47 2.71
N PRO A 93 -3.56 -23.17 1.56
CA PRO A 93 -2.75 -22.72 0.43
C PRO A 93 -3.35 -21.47 -0.21
N LEU A 94 -2.53 -20.71 -0.92
CA LEU A 94 -3.00 -19.64 -1.79
C LEU A 94 -3.77 -20.25 -2.97
N THR A 95 -4.89 -19.65 -3.33
CA THR A 95 -5.70 -20.09 -4.46
C THR A 95 -6.02 -18.93 -5.41
N GLN A 96 -6.19 -19.26 -6.70
CA GLN A 96 -6.69 -18.28 -7.69
C GLN A 96 -8.06 -17.73 -7.30
N THR A 97 -8.91 -18.53 -6.67
CA THR A 97 -10.22 -18.11 -6.17
C THR A 97 -10.07 -16.97 -5.16
N PHE A 98 -9.14 -17.09 -4.22
CA PHE A 98 -8.89 -16.02 -3.25
C PHE A 98 -8.35 -14.75 -3.92
N ILE A 99 -7.43 -14.86 -4.87
CA ILE A 99 -6.92 -13.72 -5.65
C ILE A 99 -8.06 -13.00 -6.40
N ARG A 100 -8.95 -13.76 -7.03
CA ARG A 100 -10.12 -13.22 -7.74
C ARG A 100 -11.14 -12.59 -6.78
N GLN A 101 -11.32 -13.14 -5.59
CA GLN A 101 -12.16 -12.55 -4.54
C GLN A 101 -11.58 -11.23 -4.03
N LEU A 102 -10.25 -11.13 -3.81
CA LEU A 102 -9.60 -9.87 -3.49
C LEU A 102 -9.82 -8.82 -4.57
N HIS A 103 -9.65 -9.21 -5.83
CA HIS A 103 -9.87 -8.31 -6.97
C HIS A 103 -11.33 -7.83 -7.04
N LYS A 104 -12.31 -8.76 -6.89
CA LYS A 104 -13.73 -8.41 -6.82
C LYS A 104 -14.02 -7.43 -5.69
N THR A 105 -13.40 -7.61 -4.54
CA THR A 105 -13.55 -6.71 -3.39
C THR A 105 -13.00 -5.33 -3.68
N LEU A 106 -11.85 -5.24 -4.35
CA LEU A 106 -11.22 -3.96 -4.69
C LEU A 106 -12.01 -3.14 -5.71
N LEU A 107 -12.54 -3.80 -6.74
CA LEU A 107 -13.32 -3.13 -7.78
C LEU A 107 -14.79 -2.95 -7.41
N ARG A 108 -15.32 -3.76 -6.48
CA ARG A 108 -16.69 -3.80 -5.99
C ARG A 108 -17.69 -4.32 -7.02
N GLU A 109 -17.71 -3.73 -8.21
CA GLU A 109 -18.66 -4.01 -9.29
C GLU A 109 -17.99 -3.91 -10.65
N ASP A 110 -18.67 -4.43 -11.65
CA ASP A 110 -18.29 -4.25 -13.04
C ASP A 110 -18.54 -2.81 -13.45
N TYR A 111 -17.66 -2.23 -14.25
CA TYR A 111 -17.83 -0.85 -14.72
C TYR A 111 -17.38 -0.66 -16.16
N PRO A 112 -18.07 0.26 -16.90
CA PRO A 112 -17.72 0.58 -18.27
C PRO A 112 -16.51 1.52 -18.32
N VAL A 113 -15.64 1.29 -19.30
CA VAL A 113 -14.56 2.21 -19.69
C VAL A 113 -14.87 2.74 -21.09
N TYR A 114 -14.89 4.04 -21.22
CA TYR A 114 -15.14 4.73 -22.50
C TYR A 114 -13.80 5.17 -23.11
N ARG A 115 -13.67 4.99 -24.41
CA ARG A 115 -12.52 5.45 -25.20
C ARG A 115 -12.99 6.19 -26.43
N THR A 116 -12.39 7.33 -26.70
CA THR A 116 -12.57 8.04 -27.96
C THR A 116 -11.49 7.57 -28.94
N LEU A 117 -11.91 7.05 -30.07
CA LEU A 117 -11.03 6.65 -31.17
C LEU A 117 -10.50 7.89 -31.92
N PRO A 118 -9.41 7.76 -32.72
CA PRO A 118 -8.87 8.88 -33.49
C PRO A 118 -9.85 9.54 -34.45
N ASP A 119 -10.90 8.83 -34.90
CA ASP A 119 -11.97 9.33 -35.75
C ASP A 119 -13.09 10.04 -34.97
N GLY A 120 -12.96 10.19 -33.65
CA GLY A 120 -13.97 10.81 -32.79
C GLY A 120 -15.07 9.86 -32.30
N THR A 121 -15.11 8.62 -32.78
CA THR A 121 -16.08 7.61 -32.32
C THR A 121 -15.83 7.22 -30.86
N VAL A 122 -16.87 7.22 -30.03
CA VAL A 122 -16.80 6.73 -28.67
C VAL A 122 -17.13 5.23 -28.63
N THR A 123 -16.21 4.42 -28.13
CA THR A 123 -16.41 3.00 -27.87
C THR A 123 -16.33 2.73 -26.36
N SER A 124 -16.96 1.68 -25.91
CA SER A 124 -16.90 1.26 -24.51
C SER A 124 -16.68 -0.24 -24.36
N TYR A 125 -16.11 -0.62 -23.23
CA TYR A 125 -16.02 -2.00 -22.79
C TYR A 125 -16.18 -2.08 -21.27
N THR A 126 -16.58 -3.25 -20.79
CA THR A 126 -16.80 -3.46 -19.36
C THR A 126 -15.59 -4.16 -18.75
N ILE A 127 -15.11 -3.64 -17.62
CA ILE A 127 -14.16 -4.31 -16.76
C ILE A 127 -14.94 -5.14 -15.75
N HIS A 128 -14.62 -6.44 -15.66
CA HIS A 128 -15.34 -7.40 -14.81
C HIS A 128 -14.59 -7.67 -13.51
N ALA A 129 -15.23 -7.33 -12.39
CA ALA A 129 -14.70 -7.54 -11.06
C ALA A 129 -14.54 -9.02 -10.71
N GLY A 130 -13.32 -9.44 -10.37
CA GLY A 130 -13.03 -10.84 -10.01
C GLY A 130 -12.86 -11.78 -11.20
N THR A 131 -12.81 -11.26 -12.43
CA THR A 131 -12.63 -12.06 -13.66
C THR A 131 -11.30 -11.69 -14.31
N TYR A 132 -10.55 -12.68 -14.75
CA TYR A 132 -9.34 -12.44 -15.52
C TYR A 132 -9.69 -11.73 -16.83
N LYS A 133 -8.72 -11.00 -17.34
CA LYS A 133 -8.87 -10.18 -18.54
C LYS A 133 -9.35 -11.00 -19.75
N THR A 134 -10.21 -10.37 -20.52
CA THR A 134 -10.73 -10.91 -21.79
C THR A 134 -10.11 -10.19 -22.99
N ARG A 135 -9.29 -9.15 -22.73
CA ARG A 135 -8.63 -8.33 -23.72
C ARG A 135 -7.15 -8.19 -23.39
N PRO A 136 -6.29 -8.11 -24.42
CA PRO A 136 -4.90 -7.76 -24.24
C PRO A 136 -4.78 -6.43 -23.48
N ASN A 137 -3.89 -6.36 -22.52
CA ASN A 137 -3.49 -5.13 -21.89
C ASN A 137 -2.01 -4.86 -22.18
N SER A 138 -1.70 -3.60 -22.36
CA SER A 138 -0.35 -3.12 -22.58
C SER A 138 -0.19 -1.75 -21.95
N VAL A 139 1.03 -1.38 -21.63
CA VAL A 139 1.36 -0.06 -21.15
C VAL A 139 2.38 0.59 -22.08
N ILE A 140 2.29 1.89 -22.25
CA ILE A 140 3.37 2.65 -22.87
C ILE A 140 4.34 3.00 -21.75
N THR A 141 5.57 2.54 -21.88
CA THR A 141 6.63 2.85 -20.91
C THR A 141 6.95 4.35 -20.97
N ARG A 142 7.61 4.87 -19.96
CA ARG A 142 8.07 6.26 -19.94
C ARG A 142 9.08 6.57 -21.07
N TYR A 143 9.61 5.55 -21.72
CA TYR A 143 10.52 5.68 -22.86
C TYR A 143 9.80 5.64 -24.22
N GLY A 144 8.45 5.49 -24.20
CA GLY A 144 7.63 5.41 -25.39
C GLY A 144 7.47 4.01 -25.97
N ASP A 145 8.12 3.01 -25.43
CA ASP A 145 8.01 1.63 -25.87
C ASP A 145 6.69 1.02 -25.37
N ARG A 146 6.10 0.17 -26.20
CA ARG A 146 4.95 -0.63 -25.82
C ARG A 146 5.41 -1.89 -25.09
N PHE A 147 4.97 -2.06 -23.85
CA PHE A 147 5.19 -3.27 -23.07
C PHE A 147 3.89 -4.09 -23.03
N GLU A 148 3.98 -5.35 -23.44
CA GLU A 148 2.84 -6.26 -23.46
C GLU A 148 2.91 -7.25 -22.31
N TYR A 149 1.76 -7.44 -21.65
CA TYR A 149 1.57 -8.48 -20.64
C TYR A 149 1.02 -9.76 -21.29
N ALA A 150 0.87 -10.83 -20.51
CA ALA A 150 0.29 -12.08 -20.99
C ALA A 150 -1.02 -11.83 -21.75
N SER A 151 -1.25 -12.60 -22.80
CA SER A 151 -2.53 -12.59 -23.52
C SER A 151 -3.67 -13.10 -22.62
N PRO A 152 -4.94 -12.81 -22.95
CA PRO A 152 -6.07 -13.41 -22.23
C PRO A 152 -6.01 -14.95 -22.23
N GLU A 153 -5.61 -15.55 -23.35
CA GLU A 153 -5.52 -16.99 -23.55
C GLU A 153 -4.47 -17.65 -22.64
N GLU A 154 -3.31 -16.98 -22.46
CA GLU A 154 -2.22 -17.47 -21.61
C GLU A 154 -2.49 -17.21 -20.12
N THR A 155 -3.28 -16.22 -19.79
CA THR A 155 -3.43 -15.70 -18.41
C THR A 155 -3.80 -16.79 -17.41
N THR A 156 -4.77 -17.66 -17.73
CA THR A 156 -5.23 -18.70 -16.79
C THR A 156 -4.14 -19.74 -16.52
N ALA A 157 -3.41 -20.17 -17.55
CA ALA A 157 -2.32 -21.14 -17.41
C ALA A 157 -1.18 -20.53 -16.56
N LEU A 158 -0.72 -19.32 -16.91
CA LEU A 158 0.36 -18.65 -16.18
C LEU A 158 -0.01 -18.35 -14.72
N MET A 159 -1.28 -18.06 -14.42
CA MET A 159 -1.75 -17.90 -13.05
C MET A 159 -1.81 -19.23 -12.29
N THR A 160 -2.08 -20.34 -12.97
CA THR A 160 -2.00 -21.69 -12.37
C THR A 160 -0.53 -21.98 -12.01
N ASP A 161 0.38 -21.82 -12.95
CA ASP A 161 1.80 -22.03 -12.73
C ASP A 161 2.36 -21.16 -11.60
N LEU A 162 1.94 -19.90 -11.53
CA LEU A 162 2.37 -18.97 -10.47
C LEU A 162 1.89 -19.41 -9.07
N VAL A 163 0.63 -19.81 -8.96
CA VAL A 163 0.04 -20.21 -7.67
C VAL A 163 0.61 -21.55 -7.21
N ASP A 164 0.76 -22.52 -8.13
CA ASP A 164 1.34 -23.81 -7.83
C ASP A 164 2.81 -23.67 -7.43
N TRP A 165 3.59 -22.87 -8.17
CA TRP A 165 4.96 -22.54 -7.80
C TRP A 165 5.05 -21.88 -6.41
N TYR A 166 4.16 -20.92 -6.12
CA TYR A 166 4.17 -20.25 -4.82
C TYR A 166 3.93 -21.26 -3.69
N ASN A 167 2.90 -22.09 -3.79
CA ASN A 167 2.57 -23.06 -2.75
C ASN A 167 3.72 -24.08 -2.56
N TRP A 168 4.33 -24.53 -3.63
CA TRP A 168 5.52 -25.37 -3.55
C TRP A 168 6.70 -24.64 -2.89
N ALA A 169 6.99 -23.40 -3.27
CA ALA A 169 8.08 -22.61 -2.72
C ALA A 169 7.87 -22.24 -1.23
N GLU A 170 6.63 -22.05 -0.83
CA GLU A 170 6.23 -21.85 0.57
C GLU A 170 6.52 -23.12 1.41
N GLU A 171 6.19 -24.30 0.88
CA GLU A 171 6.43 -25.59 1.55
C GLU A 171 7.91 -25.98 1.58
N SER A 172 8.63 -25.76 0.49
CA SER A 172 10.06 -26.12 0.41
C SER A 172 10.94 -25.27 1.33
N GLY A 173 10.57 -24.01 1.57
CA GLY A 173 11.36 -23.08 2.37
C GLY A 173 12.69 -22.66 1.76
N ASP A 174 12.91 -22.93 0.46
CA ASP A 174 14.17 -22.62 -0.24
C ASP A 174 14.43 -21.12 -0.39
N LEU A 175 13.35 -20.32 -0.40
CA LEU A 175 13.40 -18.87 -0.48
C LEU A 175 13.10 -18.25 0.89
N ASN A 176 13.86 -17.22 1.26
CA ASN A 176 13.44 -16.45 2.42
C ASN A 176 12.15 -15.67 2.10
N PRO A 177 11.32 -15.36 3.11
CA PRO A 177 9.99 -14.77 2.89
C PRO A 177 10.00 -13.47 2.09
N VAL A 178 11.05 -12.66 2.21
CA VAL A 178 11.17 -11.39 1.48
C VAL A 178 11.52 -11.64 0.00
N GLU A 179 12.34 -12.63 -0.29
CA GLU A 179 12.65 -13.06 -1.66
C GLU A 179 11.42 -13.70 -2.32
N LEU A 180 10.71 -14.54 -1.57
CA LEU A 180 9.47 -15.17 -2.05
C LEU A 180 8.41 -14.10 -2.39
N ALA A 181 8.18 -13.14 -1.49
CA ALA A 181 7.23 -12.04 -1.71
C ALA A 181 7.63 -11.16 -2.90
N ALA A 182 8.91 -10.82 -3.03
CA ALA A 182 9.42 -10.02 -4.14
C ALA A 182 9.25 -10.76 -5.47
N LEU A 183 9.64 -12.02 -5.53
CA LEU A 183 9.59 -12.80 -6.77
C LEU A 183 8.14 -13.09 -7.19
N PHE A 184 7.27 -13.41 -6.23
CA PHE A 184 5.84 -13.55 -6.49
C PHE A 184 5.24 -12.27 -7.05
N HIS A 185 5.52 -11.13 -6.41
CA HIS A 185 5.05 -9.82 -6.87
C HIS A 185 5.49 -9.53 -8.31
N TYR A 186 6.78 -9.75 -8.62
CA TYR A 186 7.32 -9.53 -9.96
C TYR A 186 6.63 -10.41 -11.00
N ARG A 187 6.57 -11.72 -10.76
CA ARG A 187 5.94 -12.69 -11.66
C ARG A 187 4.46 -12.37 -11.89
N TYR A 188 3.73 -12.01 -10.83
CA TYR A 188 2.34 -11.61 -10.92
C TYR A 188 2.15 -10.36 -11.81
N ILE A 189 3.00 -9.34 -11.63
CA ILE A 189 2.95 -8.13 -12.46
C ILE A 189 3.25 -8.45 -13.93
N ARG A 190 4.13 -9.40 -14.22
CA ARG A 190 4.42 -9.83 -15.59
C ARG A 190 3.24 -10.54 -16.26
N ILE A 191 2.44 -11.27 -15.53
CA ILE A 191 1.19 -11.87 -16.04
C ILE A 191 0.12 -10.80 -16.24
N HIS A 192 -0.03 -9.90 -15.26
CA HIS A 192 -1.03 -8.82 -15.26
C HIS A 192 -2.45 -9.33 -15.52
N PRO A 193 -2.97 -10.23 -14.65
CA PRO A 193 -4.10 -11.10 -15.01
C PRO A 193 -5.45 -10.40 -15.14
N PHE A 194 -5.62 -9.20 -14.62
CA PHE A 194 -6.87 -8.45 -14.67
C PHE A 194 -6.76 -7.24 -15.62
N GLU A 195 -7.89 -6.68 -16.02
CA GLU A 195 -7.93 -5.48 -16.85
C GLU A 195 -7.60 -4.21 -16.07
N ASP A 196 -7.85 -4.20 -14.74
CA ASP A 196 -7.46 -3.14 -13.79
C ASP A 196 -7.09 -3.74 -12.44
N GLY A 197 -6.53 -2.93 -11.51
CA GLY A 197 -6.28 -3.29 -10.12
C GLY A 197 -5.08 -4.21 -9.85
N ASN A 198 -4.33 -4.61 -10.87
CA ASN A 198 -3.21 -5.55 -10.73
C ASN A 198 -2.13 -5.06 -9.74
N GLY A 199 -1.77 -3.78 -9.76
CA GLY A 199 -0.79 -3.22 -8.83
C GLY A 199 -1.26 -3.30 -7.38
N ARG A 200 -2.52 -3.00 -7.11
CA ARG A 200 -3.13 -3.11 -5.77
C ARG A 200 -3.12 -4.55 -5.27
N ILE A 201 -3.51 -5.52 -6.12
CA ILE A 201 -3.48 -6.95 -5.79
C ILE A 201 -2.05 -7.42 -5.53
N ALA A 202 -1.08 -7.07 -6.38
CA ALA A 202 0.32 -7.46 -6.20
C ALA A 202 0.87 -6.99 -4.84
N ARG A 203 0.57 -5.76 -4.43
CA ARG A 203 0.98 -5.22 -3.12
C ARG A 203 0.27 -5.89 -1.95
N LEU A 204 -1.00 -6.29 -2.10
CA LEU A 204 -1.71 -7.10 -1.10
C LEU A 204 -1.10 -8.49 -0.96
N LEU A 205 -0.82 -9.17 -2.08
CA LEU A 205 -0.27 -10.52 -2.06
C LEU A 205 1.18 -10.55 -1.53
N ALA A 206 1.98 -9.53 -1.80
CA ALA A 206 3.30 -9.40 -1.17
C ALA A 206 3.18 -9.30 0.36
N ASN A 207 2.22 -8.53 0.88
CA ASN A 207 1.95 -8.45 2.31
C ASN A 207 1.33 -9.75 2.87
N TYR A 208 0.52 -10.46 2.08
CA TYR A 208 0.01 -11.78 2.44
C TYR A 208 1.17 -12.74 2.73
N ILE A 209 2.16 -12.80 1.84
CA ILE A 209 3.33 -13.66 1.99
C ILE A 209 4.15 -13.27 3.24
N LEU A 210 4.47 -11.99 3.40
CA LEU A 210 5.23 -11.50 4.55
C LEU A 210 4.51 -11.80 5.87
N ALA A 211 3.20 -11.57 5.96
CA ALA A 211 2.40 -11.82 7.15
C ALA A 211 2.31 -13.31 7.52
N ARG A 212 2.31 -14.21 6.53
CA ARG A 212 2.39 -15.66 6.80
C ARG A 212 3.67 -16.07 7.54
N HIS A 213 4.75 -15.32 7.33
CA HIS A 213 6.05 -15.56 7.99
C HIS A 213 6.32 -14.64 9.18
N ASN A 214 5.27 -14.01 9.73
CA ASN A 214 5.35 -13.10 10.89
C ASN A 214 6.23 -11.85 10.67
N TYR A 215 6.54 -11.53 9.42
CA TYR A 215 7.11 -10.22 9.10
C TYR A 215 6.06 -9.11 9.34
N PRO A 216 6.47 -7.92 9.74
CA PRO A 216 5.56 -6.78 9.71
C PRO A 216 5.13 -6.52 8.27
N MET A 217 3.90 -6.06 8.11
CA MET A 217 3.42 -5.66 6.80
C MET A 217 4.12 -4.36 6.36
N VAL A 218 4.36 -4.25 5.06
CA VAL A 218 5.14 -3.16 4.49
C VAL A 218 4.33 -2.30 3.53
N VAL A 219 4.76 -1.07 3.35
CA VAL A 219 4.09 -0.08 2.49
C VAL A 219 5.01 0.32 1.34
N VAL A 220 4.57 0.09 0.11
CA VAL A 220 5.19 0.74 -1.05
C VAL A 220 4.74 2.20 -1.05
N ARG A 221 5.65 3.12 -0.72
CA ARG A 221 5.33 4.55 -0.59
C ARG A 221 5.08 5.21 -1.94
N SER A 222 4.00 5.95 -2.06
CA SER A 222 3.63 6.65 -3.31
C SER A 222 4.70 7.65 -3.77
N ARG A 223 5.40 8.30 -2.83
CA ARG A 223 6.55 9.16 -3.12
C ARG A 223 7.72 8.42 -3.80
N ASN A 224 7.81 7.10 -3.63
CA ASN A 224 8.83 6.25 -4.24
C ASN A 224 8.31 5.51 -5.50
N LYS A 225 7.13 5.90 -6.03
CA LYS A 225 6.51 5.29 -7.23
C LYS A 225 7.50 5.19 -8.40
N LYS A 226 8.28 6.25 -8.62
CA LYS A 226 9.27 6.28 -9.71
C LYS A 226 10.31 5.17 -9.55
N ASP A 227 10.88 5.00 -8.36
CA ASP A 227 11.92 4.01 -8.10
C ASP A 227 11.34 2.58 -8.15
N TYR A 228 10.10 2.41 -7.69
CA TYR A 228 9.37 1.16 -7.77
C TYR A 228 9.17 0.70 -9.23
N LEU A 229 8.67 1.60 -10.09
CA LEU A 229 8.46 1.31 -11.51
C LEU A 229 9.78 1.13 -12.26
N GLU A 230 10.81 1.89 -11.89
CA GLU A 230 12.16 1.74 -12.47
C GLU A 230 12.76 0.38 -12.14
N ALA A 231 12.59 -0.11 -10.91
CA ALA A 231 13.11 -1.40 -10.49
C ALA A 231 12.42 -2.57 -11.26
N LEU A 232 11.10 -2.46 -11.52
CA LEU A 232 10.38 -3.39 -12.38
C LEU A 232 10.94 -3.36 -13.80
N HIS A 233 10.99 -2.17 -14.40
CA HIS A 233 11.48 -1.99 -15.77
C HIS A 233 12.91 -2.53 -15.97
N ARG A 234 13.81 -2.27 -15.03
CA ARG A 234 15.20 -2.81 -15.10
C ARG A 234 15.23 -4.33 -15.04
N SER A 235 14.32 -4.96 -14.32
CA SER A 235 14.20 -6.41 -14.31
C SER A 235 13.62 -6.91 -15.64
N ASP A 236 12.65 -6.20 -16.22
CA ASP A 236 12.05 -6.52 -17.51
C ASP A 236 13.10 -6.52 -18.65
N LEU A 237 14.04 -5.57 -18.61
CA LEU A 237 15.16 -5.52 -19.58
C LEU A 237 16.09 -6.73 -19.49
N VAL A 238 16.20 -7.36 -18.33
CA VAL A 238 17.02 -8.58 -18.13
C VAL A 238 16.26 -9.84 -18.54
N VAL A 239 14.98 -9.91 -18.13
CA VAL A 239 14.10 -11.07 -18.37
C VAL A 239 13.69 -11.16 -19.83
N GLY A 240 13.51 -10.03 -20.50
CA GLY A 240 13.01 -9.99 -21.87
C GLY A 240 11.51 -9.71 -21.96
N PRO A 241 11.00 -9.48 -23.18
CA PRO A 241 9.62 -9.03 -23.40
C PRO A 241 8.57 -10.13 -23.24
N ALA A 242 8.92 -11.40 -23.41
CA ALA A 242 7.94 -12.49 -23.38
C ALA A 242 7.27 -12.60 -21.99
N PRO A 243 5.94 -12.61 -21.92
CA PRO A 243 5.21 -12.74 -20.64
C PRO A 243 5.54 -14.03 -19.89
N SER A 244 5.68 -15.15 -20.60
CA SER A 244 6.07 -16.45 -20.03
C SER A 244 7.41 -16.41 -19.32
N ASP A 245 8.41 -15.72 -19.88
CA ASP A 245 9.72 -15.59 -19.26
C ASP A 245 9.60 -14.79 -17.95
N GLY A 246 8.77 -13.74 -17.96
CA GLY A 246 8.50 -12.93 -16.78
C GLY A 246 7.79 -13.68 -15.68
N SER A 247 6.79 -14.51 -16.03
CA SER A 247 6.03 -15.31 -15.07
C SER A 247 6.84 -16.44 -14.42
N HIS A 248 7.97 -16.83 -15.04
CA HIS A 248 8.90 -17.85 -14.55
C HIS A 248 10.26 -17.29 -14.16
N ALA A 249 10.43 -15.96 -14.14
CA ALA A 249 11.70 -15.30 -13.83
C ALA A 249 12.32 -15.80 -12.53
N SER A 250 13.65 -16.01 -12.54
CA SER A 250 14.41 -16.37 -11.34
C SER A 250 14.76 -15.14 -10.49
N LEU A 251 15.23 -15.35 -9.24
CA LEU A 251 15.78 -14.27 -8.42
C LEU A 251 16.91 -13.50 -9.10
N ARG A 252 17.71 -14.19 -9.92
CA ARG A 252 18.82 -13.59 -10.66
C ARG A 252 18.30 -12.67 -11.76
N ASP A 253 17.28 -13.09 -12.48
CA ASP A 253 16.72 -12.34 -13.60
C ASP A 253 15.95 -11.10 -13.08
N ALA A 254 15.12 -11.28 -12.07
CA ALA A 254 14.37 -10.21 -11.41
C ALA A 254 15.19 -9.41 -10.37
N ARG A 255 16.53 -9.55 -10.34
CA ARG A 255 17.39 -9.02 -9.26
C ARG A 255 17.24 -7.53 -8.98
N HIS A 256 16.94 -6.70 -9.97
CA HIS A 256 16.77 -5.26 -9.76
C HIS A 256 15.55 -4.96 -8.91
N PHE A 257 14.44 -5.61 -9.21
CA PHE A 257 13.21 -5.49 -8.41
C PHE A 257 13.37 -6.16 -7.03
N VAL A 258 13.93 -7.36 -6.97
CA VAL A 258 14.17 -8.09 -5.71
C VAL A 258 15.04 -7.27 -4.76
N ASN A 259 16.11 -6.64 -5.24
CA ASN A 259 16.98 -5.82 -4.42
C ASN A 259 16.29 -4.53 -3.95
N TRP A 260 15.51 -3.89 -4.81
CA TRP A 260 14.70 -2.75 -4.44
C TRP A 260 13.67 -3.14 -3.37
N PHE A 261 12.97 -4.26 -3.55
CA PHE A 261 11.98 -4.76 -2.59
C PHE A 261 12.61 -5.08 -1.23
N LYS A 262 13.75 -5.76 -1.20
CA LYS A 262 14.52 -6.04 0.03
C LYS A 262 14.90 -4.75 0.77
N LYS A 263 15.34 -3.73 0.04
CA LYS A 263 15.66 -2.41 0.61
C LYS A 263 14.42 -1.78 1.22
N MET A 264 13.31 -1.74 0.49
CA MET A 264 12.02 -1.20 0.95
C MET A 264 11.52 -1.94 2.21
N VAL A 265 11.53 -3.28 2.22
CA VAL A 265 11.17 -4.07 3.41
C VAL A 265 12.07 -3.73 4.60
N THR A 266 13.38 -3.60 4.38
CA THR A 266 14.33 -3.23 5.44
C THR A 266 14.00 -1.87 6.05
N GLU A 267 13.66 -0.88 5.22
CA GLU A 267 13.28 0.48 5.67
C GLU A 267 11.95 0.46 6.44
N GLU A 268 10.96 -0.28 5.97
CA GLU A 268 9.64 -0.36 6.63
C GLU A 268 9.73 -1.12 7.97
N VAL A 269 10.47 -2.23 8.04
CA VAL A 269 10.71 -2.95 9.32
C VAL A 269 11.46 -2.07 10.31
N GLN A 270 12.46 -1.30 9.86
CA GLN A 270 13.16 -0.35 10.72
C GLN A 270 12.20 0.71 11.27
N ASN A 271 11.33 1.26 10.40
CA ASN A 271 10.33 2.25 10.80
C ASN A 271 9.37 1.70 11.85
N ASP A 272 8.93 0.44 11.73
CA ASP A 272 8.03 -0.18 12.69
C ASP A 272 8.72 -0.46 14.03
N VAL A 273 9.95 -0.94 14.01
CA VAL A 273 10.76 -1.14 15.24
C VAL A 273 10.98 0.19 15.94
N ASP A 274 11.37 1.23 15.21
CA ASP A 274 11.60 2.56 15.77
C ASP A 274 10.31 3.18 16.32
N PHE A 275 9.19 2.99 15.62
CA PHE A 275 7.87 3.43 16.09
C PHE A 275 7.49 2.79 17.43
N LEU A 276 7.69 1.47 17.55
CA LEU A 276 7.36 0.74 18.78
C LEU A 276 8.30 1.06 19.96
N GLN A 277 9.55 1.40 19.68
CA GLN A 277 10.56 1.72 20.69
C GLN A 277 10.60 3.20 21.08
N THR A 278 10.07 4.09 20.22
CA THR A 278 10.10 5.52 20.47
C THR A 278 8.97 5.94 21.42
N ARG A 279 9.33 6.55 22.55
CA ARG A 279 8.41 7.10 23.55
C ARG A 279 8.55 8.62 23.72
N ASP A 280 9.25 9.28 22.80
CA ASP A 280 9.48 10.71 22.85
C ASP A 280 8.21 11.47 22.41
N PRO A 281 7.58 12.28 23.29
CA PRO A 281 6.40 13.06 22.96
C PRO A 281 6.64 14.14 21.90
N ASN A 282 7.90 14.43 21.56
CA ASN A 282 8.24 15.34 20.47
C ASN A 282 8.25 14.67 19.11
N ILE A 283 8.12 13.33 19.04
CA ILE A 283 8.16 12.59 17.80
C ILE A 283 6.74 12.25 17.36
N TRP A 284 6.48 12.54 16.10
CA TRP A 284 5.27 12.18 15.40
C TRP A 284 5.58 11.41 14.12
N TRP A 285 4.76 10.43 13.82
CA TRP A 285 4.91 9.61 12.63
C TRP A 285 3.85 9.97 11.61
N TYR A 286 4.29 10.28 10.40
CA TYR A 286 3.43 10.68 9.30
C TYR A 286 3.92 10.06 8.00
N ASP A 287 3.12 9.24 7.35
CA ASP A 287 3.44 8.55 6.11
C ASP A 287 4.84 7.89 6.12
N GLY A 288 5.13 7.11 7.17
CA GLY A 288 6.42 6.44 7.35
C GLY A 288 7.60 7.36 7.65
N GLN A 289 7.34 8.64 7.91
CA GLN A 289 8.39 9.60 8.28
C GLN A 289 8.34 9.89 9.77
N ARG A 290 9.51 9.86 10.40
CA ARG A 290 9.70 10.29 11.78
C ARG A 290 9.90 11.80 11.82
N ILE A 291 8.92 12.51 12.36
CA ILE A 291 8.95 13.97 12.48
C ILE A 291 9.25 14.35 13.92
N ALA A 292 10.39 15.02 14.13
CA ALA A 292 10.75 15.56 15.43
C ALA A 292 10.29 17.02 15.53
N PHE A 293 9.47 17.32 16.53
CA PHE A 293 9.07 18.70 16.86
C PHE A 293 10.01 19.30 17.89
N ARG A 294 10.19 20.61 17.82
CA ARG A 294 10.93 21.37 18.85
C ARG A 294 10.20 21.43 20.20
N SER A 295 8.91 21.12 20.21
CA SER A 295 8.07 21.19 21.40
C SER A 295 7.13 19.98 21.43
N ALA A 296 7.05 19.30 22.57
CA ALA A 296 6.10 18.23 22.84
C ALA A 296 4.63 18.64 22.64
N ASN A 297 4.34 19.95 22.77
CA ASN A 297 2.98 20.45 22.56
C ASN A 297 2.52 20.25 21.11
N SER A 298 3.41 20.24 20.11
CA SER A 298 3.05 19.97 18.73
C SER A 298 2.49 18.55 18.57
N GLY A 299 3.16 17.54 19.12
CA GLY A 299 2.66 16.17 19.11
C GLY A 299 1.35 16.01 19.90
N ARG A 300 1.23 16.67 21.06
CA ARG A 300 -0.02 16.66 21.86
C ARG A 300 -1.19 17.31 21.10
N ILE A 301 -0.95 18.42 20.40
CA ILE A 301 -1.96 19.10 19.58
C ILE A 301 -2.42 18.17 18.46
N LEU A 302 -1.48 17.53 17.72
CA LEU A 302 -1.81 16.60 16.66
C LEU A 302 -2.64 15.43 17.18
N ASN A 303 -2.25 14.82 18.29
CA ASN A 303 -3.01 13.73 18.90
C ASN A 303 -4.44 14.15 19.27
N LEU A 304 -4.63 15.34 19.81
CA LEU A 304 -5.98 15.87 20.12
C LEU A 304 -6.79 16.15 18.85
N LEU A 305 -6.18 16.69 17.80
CA LEU A 305 -6.84 16.93 16.52
C LEU A 305 -7.25 15.62 15.84
N MET A 306 -6.45 14.57 15.98
CA MET A 306 -6.77 13.25 15.46
C MET A 306 -7.92 12.57 16.20
N THR A 307 -8.03 12.78 17.50
CA THR A 307 -9.12 12.21 18.32
C THR A 307 -10.39 13.04 18.27
N GLU A 308 -10.28 14.35 18.10
CA GLU A 308 -11.40 15.32 18.12
C GLU A 308 -11.26 16.33 16.98
N SER A 309 -11.64 15.95 15.78
CA SER A 309 -11.48 16.80 14.58
C SER A 309 -12.22 18.16 14.61
N GLY A 310 -13.12 18.36 15.55
CA GLY A 310 -13.85 19.62 15.77
C GLY A 310 -13.39 20.42 16.99
N ILE A 311 -12.29 20.04 17.64
CA ILE A 311 -11.81 20.71 18.85
C ILE A 311 -11.46 22.17 18.56
N THR A 312 -11.94 23.09 19.41
CA THR A 312 -11.66 24.53 19.27
C THR A 312 -10.27 24.89 19.78
N ILE A 313 -9.73 26.02 19.29
CA ILE A 313 -8.43 26.55 19.75
C ILE A 313 -8.44 26.77 21.27
N ALA A 314 -9.57 27.26 21.82
CA ALA A 314 -9.71 27.47 23.25
C ALA A 314 -9.69 26.15 24.04
N ALA A 315 -10.35 25.12 23.54
CA ALA A 315 -10.33 23.78 24.15
C ALA A 315 -8.92 23.14 24.06
N LEU A 316 -8.22 23.28 22.93
CA LEU A 316 -6.83 22.87 22.80
C LEU A 316 -5.92 23.57 23.82
N ALA A 317 -6.05 24.89 23.93
CA ALA A 317 -5.28 25.70 24.87
C ALA A 317 -5.48 25.22 26.32
N LYS A 318 -6.74 25.00 26.72
CA LYS A 318 -7.10 24.50 28.06
C LYS A 318 -6.53 23.10 28.33
N ARG A 319 -6.63 22.18 27.37
CA ARG A 319 -6.16 20.78 27.55
C ARG A 319 -4.64 20.64 27.52
N ILE A 320 -3.96 21.46 26.71
CA ILE A 320 -2.49 21.43 26.60
C ILE A 320 -1.84 22.23 27.74
N GLY A 321 -2.55 23.21 28.30
CA GLY A 321 -2.05 24.10 29.35
C GLY A 321 -1.16 25.24 28.80
N ILE A 322 -1.46 25.71 27.57
CA ILE A 322 -0.77 26.87 26.96
C ILE A 322 -1.80 27.86 26.42
N ASN A 323 -1.39 29.10 26.17
CA ASN A 323 -2.29 30.13 25.67
C ASN A 323 -2.72 29.92 24.22
N THR A 324 -3.83 30.54 23.81
CA THR A 324 -4.40 30.40 22.46
C THR A 324 -3.46 30.88 21.34
N SER A 325 -2.64 31.93 21.60
CA SER A 325 -1.64 32.41 20.65
C SER A 325 -0.55 31.38 20.38
N ALA A 326 -0.11 30.64 21.41
CA ALA A 326 0.83 29.55 21.23
C ALA A 326 0.22 28.40 20.42
N ILE A 327 -1.03 28.01 20.68
CA ILE A 327 -1.76 27.03 19.84
C ILE A 327 -1.82 27.50 18.39
N GLN A 328 -2.17 28.76 18.13
CA GLN A 328 -2.23 29.30 16.75
C GLN A 328 -0.89 29.25 16.04
N LYS A 329 0.22 29.52 16.74
CA LYS A 329 1.58 29.37 16.17
C LYS A 329 1.90 27.92 15.78
N HIS A 330 1.58 26.97 16.66
CA HIS A 330 1.74 25.54 16.35
C HIS A 330 0.91 25.13 15.16
N LEU A 331 -0.38 25.47 15.12
CA LEU A 331 -1.29 25.15 14.02
C LEU A 331 -0.82 25.76 12.70
N LYS A 332 -0.40 27.03 12.71
CA LYS A 332 0.15 27.71 11.53
C LYS A 332 1.36 26.96 10.98
N SER A 333 2.34 26.66 11.83
CA SER A 333 3.55 25.92 11.41
C SER A 333 3.23 24.53 10.86
N MET A 334 2.25 23.82 11.43
CA MET A 334 1.84 22.50 10.95
C MET A 334 1.08 22.59 9.62
N THR A 335 0.27 23.64 9.41
CA THR A 335 -0.42 23.88 8.14
C THR A 335 0.57 24.22 7.04
N GLU A 336 1.56 25.08 7.31
CA GLU A 336 2.63 25.45 6.35
C GLU A 336 3.46 24.23 5.93
N LYS A 337 3.62 23.24 6.81
CA LYS A 337 4.33 21.98 6.54
C LYS A 337 3.44 20.87 5.95
N GLY A 338 2.15 21.15 5.74
CA GLY A 338 1.21 20.18 5.19
C GLY A 338 0.79 19.05 6.13
N TYR A 339 1.09 19.15 7.44
CA TYR A 339 0.70 18.10 8.41
C TYR A 339 -0.77 18.19 8.80
N ILE A 340 -1.38 19.36 8.69
CA ILE A 340 -2.81 19.60 8.92
C ILE A 340 -3.36 20.55 7.85
N ALA A 341 -4.68 20.45 7.59
CA ALA A 341 -5.40 21.40 6.76
C ALA A 341 -6.47 22.13 7.57
N ARG A 342 -6.71 23.41 7.29
CA ARG A 342 -7.84 24.14 7.84
C ARG A 342 -9.11 23.75 7.07
N ARG A 343 -10.16 23.37 7.81
CA ARG A 343 -11.49 23.25 7.25
C ARG A 343 -12.10 24.65 7.10
N ALA A 344 -12.51 25.03 5.89
CA ALA A 344 -13.39 26.16 5.71
C ALA A 344 -14.75 25.79 6.36
N LEU A 345 -15.15 26.53 7.38
CA LEU A 345 -16.52 26.46 7.86
C LEU A 345 -17.38 27.10 6.77
N CYS A 346 -18.17 26.30 6.03
CA CYS A 346 -19.29 26.85 5.28
C CYS A 346 -20.16 27.62 6.31
N ARG A 347 -20.17 28.94 6.23
CA ARG A 347 -21.22 29.73 6.81
C ARG A 347 -22.48 29.43 6.01
N CYS A 348 -23.34 28.55 6.51
CA CYS A 348 -24.71 28.51 6.07
C CYS A 348 -25.31 29.86 6.46
N SER A 349 -25.51 30.72 5.44
CA SER A 349 -26.40 31.88 5.53
C SER A 349 -27.83 31.40 5.39
#